data_3ca1560fa473cfed03888e33faa8f9e5
#
_entry.id   3ca1560fa473cfed03888e33faa8f9e5
#
_cell.length_a   1.000
_cell.length_b   1.000
_cell.length_c   1.000
_cell.angle_alpha   90.00
_cell.angle_beta   90.00
_cell.angle_gamma   90.00
#
_symmetry.space_group_name_H-M   'P 1'
#
loop_
_entity.id
_entity.type
_entity.pdbx_description
1 polymer ?
#
loop_
_entity_poly.entity_id
_entity_poly.type
_entity_poly.pdbx_seq_one_letter_code
_entity_poly.pdbx_strand_id
1 'polypeptide(L)'
;MWVSFGFDYWLAEFLLIIPPALKLGGACLLSVFVLVYFFKEHPLSTQPIAVVVLAAGAGTRMKSHLQKTLHVIGGRSLLSHSLHSAAGITPQQIVAVIGHRREQVGPAVAEVAKELQVPVSTAIQEEQNGTGHAMQCAMNQLADFSGTIVVTYADVPLLRPTTLQGLVDAHTSVPTAVTVLTSNVADPTGYGRIVRNREGEVVAIVEQKDADEKTLAITEVNSGVFAFDADVLRQALGQLDANNAQGELYLTDVLSIARSSGHPVRGFRIADAQEIAGVNDRVQLAEAARELNHRTVEAAMVHGATIIDPATTWIDVNVRVGQDVIIHPNTQLHGSTVIADNAVIGPDTTLTNMVVGEGAQVVRTHGSDSEIGPRATVGPFTFIRPGTVLGERGKLGGFVEAKNAQIGAGSKVPHLTYIGDATVGEESNIGASSVFVNYDGVNKHHTTVGSHVRTGSDTMFIAPVTVGDGAYSGAGTVIREDVPPGALAISGGRQRNIEGWVQAKRPGTPAALAAEEALKNQ
;
A
#
# COMPACT_ATOMS: atom_id res chain seq x y z
N MET A 1 33.77 -4.37 3.50
CA MET A 1 34.49 -5.25 4.44
C MET A 1 33.61 -5.55 5.67
N TRP A 2 32.30 -5.89 5.46
CA TRP A 2 31.35 -6.19 6.55
C TRP A 2 30.21 -7.12 6.06
N VAL A 3 30.50 -8.16 5.27
CA VAL A 3 29.50 -9.16 4.79
C VAL A 3 29.97 -10.60 5.06
N SER A 4 31.11 -10.79 5.71
CA SER A 4 31.72 -12.13 5.91
C SER A 4 31.40 -12.79 7.26
N PHE A 5 30.71 -12.14 8.20
CA PHE A 5 30.51 -12.65 9.56
C PHE A 5 29.21 -13.41 9.81
N GLY A 6 28.25 -13.39 8.90
CA GLY A 6 26.93 -14.04 9.10
C GLY A 6 26.87 -15.52 8.71
N PHE A 7 27.72 -15.97 7.81
CA PHE A 7 27.67 -17.34 7.26
C PHE A 7 28.40 -18.38 8.11
N ASP A 8 29.45 -17.96 8.79
CA ASP A 8 30.24 -18.87 9.65
C ASP A 8 29.52 -19.23 10.95
N TYR A 9 28.61 -18.38 11.44
CA TYR A 9 27.84 -18.66 12.66
C TYR A 9 26.72 -19.69 12.42
N TRP A 10 26.12 -19.71 11.24
CA TRP A 10 25.06 -20.67 10.89
C TRP A 10 25.58 -22.09 10.66
N LEU A 11 26.79 -22.23 10.11
CA LEU A 11 27.45 -23.53 9.93
C LEU A 11 27.89 -24.16 11.26
N ALA A 12 28.28 -23.35 12.24
CA ALA A 12 28.67 -23.81 13.57
C ALA A 12 27.49 -24.36 14.39
N GLU A 13 26.28 -23.76 14.26
CA GLU A 13 25.09 -24.28 14.94
C GLU A 13 24.50 -25.54 14.27
N PHE A 14 24.64 -25.68 12.95
CA PHE A 14 24.15 -26.89 12.24
C PHE A 14 24.99 -28.14 12.57
N LEU A 15 26.28 -27.99 12.89
CA LEU A 15 27.16 -29.09 13.29
C LEU A 15 26.94 -29.54 14.74
N LEU A 16 26.27 -28.77 15.59
CA LEU A 16 25.96 -29.09 16.98
C LEU A 16 24.64 -29.88 17.15
N ILE A 17 23.81 -29.98 16.13
CA ILE A 17 22.50 -30.63 16.19
C ILE A 17 22.54 -32.11 15.69
N ILE A 18 23.69 -32.60 15.22
CA ILE A 18 23.80 -34.00 14.77
C ILE A 18 24.02 -34.93 16.00
N PRO A 19 23.07 -35.82 16.31
CA PRO A 19 23.23 -36.75 17.43
C PRO A 19 24.47 -37.61 17.28
N PRO A 20 25.15 -37.98 18.39
CA PRO A 20 26.40 -38.76 18.35
C PRO A 20 26.30 -40.15 17.69
N ALA A 21 25.08 -40.64 17.42
CA ALA A 21 24.85 -41.96 16.85
C ALA A 21 25.02 -42.05 15.32
N LEU A 22 25.25 -40.94 14.61
CA LEU A 22 25.44 -40.91 13.14
C LEU A 22 26.87 -40.66 12.69
N LYS A 23 27.85 -40.85 13.56
CA LYS A 23 29.28 -40.88 13.20
C LYS A 23 29.66 -42.24 12.66
N LEU A 24 29.18 -42.61 11.51
CA LEU A 24 29.59 -43.79 10.77
C LEU A 24 30.20 -43.41 9.42
N GLY A 25 31.51 -43.69 9.31
CA GLY A 25 32.21 -43.95 8.06
C GLY A 25 32.45 -42.78 7.11
N GLY A 26 33.67 -42.69 6.59
CA GLY A 26 34.18 -41.67 5.66
C GLY A 26 33.37 -41.40 4.37
N ALA A 27 32.28 -42.13 4.08
CA ALA A 27 31.41 -41.89 2.94
C ALA A 27 30.46 -40.67 3.12
N CYS A 28 30.11 -40.32 4.36
CA CYS A 28 29.22 -39.19 4.65
C CYS A 28 29.96 -37.83 4.52
N LEU A 29 31.25 -37.82 4.86
CA LEU A 29 32.11 -36.63 4.68
C LEU A 29 32.37 -36.32 3.19
N LEU A 30 32.47 -37.34 2.34
CA LEU A 30 32.63 -37.15 0.89
C LEU A 30 31.36 -36.54 0.27
N SER A 31 30.16 -36.96 0.70
CA SER A 31 28.90 -36.45 0.15
C SER A 31 28.65 -35.00 0.53
N VAL A 32 29.01 -34.57 1.73
CA VAL A 32 28.91 -33.16 2.16
C VAL A 32 29.98 -32.31 1.47
N PHE A 33 31.22 -32.84 1.30
CA PHE A 33 32.29 -32.16 0.55
C PHE A 33 31.96 -32.04 -0.93
N VAL A 34 31.34 -33.03 -1.56
CA VAL A 34 30.87 -32.96 -2.96
C VAL A 34 29.76 -31.97 -3.10
N LEU A 35 28.81 -31.90 -2.15
CA LEU A 35 27.72 -30.88 -2.20
C LEU A 35 28.32 -29.47 -2.01
N VAL A 36 29.22 -29.25 -1.07
CA VAL A 36 29.86 -27.94 -0.85
C VAL A 36 30.81 -27.56 -1.99
N TYR A 37 31.47 -28.54 -2.63
CA TYR A 37 32.32 -28.30 -3.81
C TYR A 37 31.48 -27.97 -5.05
N PHE A 38 30.34 -28.65 -5.27
CA PHE A 38 29.41 -28.32 -6.37
C PHE A 38 28.81 -26.94 -6.24
N PHE A 39 28.55 -26.46 -5.02
CA PHE A 39 28.09 -25.07 -4.81
C PHE A 39 29.21 -24.02 -4.91
N LYS A 40 30.49 -24.42 -4.77
CA LYS A 40 31.65 -23.51 -4.85
C LYS A 40 32.20 -23.32 -6.26
N GLU A 41 31.94 -24.22 -7.19
CA GLU A 41 32.51 -24.20 -8.56
C GLU A 41 31.57 -23.74 -9.67
N HIS A 42 30.30 -23.41 -9.35
CA HIS A 42 29.45 -22.66 -10.26
C HIS A 42 29.13 -21.32 -9.59
N PRO A 43 29.94 -20.29 -9.79
CA PRO A 43 29.41 -18.95 -9.62
C PRO A 43 28.21 -18.88 -10.59
N LEU A 44 27.00 -18.67 -10.04
CA LEU A 44 25.89 -18.22 -10.86
C LEU A 44 26.46 -17.02 -11.62
N SER A 45 26.71 -17.19 -12.91
CA SER A 45 27.10 -16.10 -13.79
C SER A 45 25.92 -15.15 -13.75
N THR A 46 25.95 -14.19 -12.86
CA THR A 46 24.97 -13.12 -12.79
C THR A 46 25.22 -12.23 -13.99
N GLN A 47 24.72 -12.66 -15.15
CA GLN A 47 24.68 -11.77 -16.29
C GLN A 47 23.95 -10.49 -15.85
N PRO A 48 24.45 -9.32 -16.23
CA PRO A 48 23.79 -8.07 -15.88
C PRO A 48 22.36 -8.08 -16.44
N ILE A 49 21.43 -7.54 -15.64
CA ILE A 49 20.01 -7.45 -15.99
C ILE A 49 19.66 -5.97 -16.17
N ALA A 50 18.95 -5.65 -17.25
CA ALA A 50 18.22 -4.39 -17.39
C ALA A 50 16.73 -4.69 -17.53
N VAL A 51 15.87 -3.81 -17.00
CA VAL A 51 14.42 -3.96 -17.14
C VAL A 51 13.87 -2.79 -17.94
N VAL A 52 13.02 -3.09 -18.93
CA VAL A 52 12.26 -2.09 -19.68
C VAL A 52 10.79 -2.21 -19.29
N VAL A 53 10.19 -1.10 -18.83
CA VAL A 53 8.77 -1.01 -18.46
C VAL A 53 8.05 -0.18 -19.51
N LEU A 54 7.18 -0.81 -20.32
CA LEU A 54 6.42 -0.13 -21.37
C LEU A 54 5.21 0.60 -20.78
N ALA A 55 5.18 1.93 -20.86
CA ALA A 55 4.17 2.81 -20.28
C ALA A 55 3.64 3.88 -21.27
N ALA A 56 3.88 3.72 -22.59
CA ALA A 56 3.57 4.75 -23.59
C ALA A 56 2.13 4.73 -24.13
N GLY A 57 1.33 3.70 -23.82
CA GLY A 57 0.00 3.48 -24.37
C GLY A 57 -1.04 4.55 -23.97
N ALA A 58 -1.98 4.87 -24.89
CA ALA A 58 -2.98 5.93 -24.70
C ALA A 58 -4.05 5.64 -23.64
N GLY A 59 -4.41 4.38 -23.40
CA GLY A 59 -5.36 3.96 -22.35
C GLY A 59 -6.78 4.52 -22.49
N THR A 60 -7.29 4.70 -23.70
CA THR A 60 -8.56 5.37 -24.01
C THR A 60 -9.79 4.72 -23.36
N ARG A 61 -9.76 3.39 -23.15
CA ARG A 61 -10.83 2.62 -22.49
C ARG A 61 -11.07 3.01 -21.03
N MET A 62 -10.11 3.64 -20.37
CA MET A 62 -10.25 4.15 -19.00
C MET A 62 -11.24 5.33 -18.88
N LYS A 63 -11.54 6.02 -20.00
CA LYS A 63 -12.43 7.20 -20.05
C LYS A 63 -12.04 8.24 -18.96
N SER A 64 -10.77 8.60 -18.89
CA SER A 64 -10.20 9.43 -17.82
C SER A 64 -9.27 10.52 -18.36
N HIS A 65 -9.21 11.66 -17.66
CA HIS A 65 -8.17 12.67 -17.87
C HIS A 65 -6.82 12.23 -17.25
N LEU A 66 -6.84 11.31 -16.30
CA LEU A 66 -5.65 10.69 -15.75
C LEU A 66 -5.16 9.60 -16.71
N GLN A 67 -3.84 9.55 -16.93
CA GLN A 67 -3.23 8.50 -17.75
C GLN A 67 -3.46 7.12 -17.13
N LYS A 68 -3.70 6.10 -17.96
CA LYS A 68 -4.08 4.74 -17.53
C LYS A 68 -3.19 4.19 -16.41
N THR A 69 -1.89 4.28 -16.57
CA THR A 69 -0.90 3.70 -15.65
C THR A 69 -0.79 4.43 -14.31
N LEU A 70 -1.43 5.60 -14.18
CA LEU A 70 -1.45 6.40 -12.95
C LEU A 70 -2.67 6.12 -12.05
N HIS A 71 -3.61 5.27 -12.49
CA HIS A 71 -4.70 4.82 -11.61
C HIS A 71 -4.15 3.97 -10.48
N VAL A 72 -4.73 4.14 -9.28
CA VAL A 72 -4.24 3.59 -8.02
C VAL A 72 -5.01 2.33 -7.63
N ILE A 73 -4.30 1.31 -7.19
CA ILE A 73 -4.81 0.14 -6.48
C ILE A 73 -3.90 -0.15 -5.30
N GLY A 74 -4.44 -0.52 -4.14
CA GLY A 74 -3.65 -0.85 -2.96
C GLY A 74 -2.63 0.22 -2.54
N GLY A 75 -2.97 1.51 -2.72
CA GLY A 75 -2.12 2.65 -2.34
C GLY A 75 -1.02 3.05 -3.33
N ARG A 76 -0.83 2.31 -4.45
CA ARG A 76 0.16 2.60 -5.50
C ARG A 76 -0.48 2.69 -6.87
N SER A 77 0.08 3.51 -7.76
CA SER A 77 -0.31 3.52 -9.18
C SER A 77 0.09 2.20 -9.87
N LEU A 78 -0.59 1.84 -10.97
CA LEU A 78 -0.23 0.67 -11.77
C LEU A 78 1.26 0.73 -12.19
N LEU A 79 1.72 1.91 -12.61
CA LEU A 79 3.13 2.17 -12.93
C LEU A 79 4.05 1.90 -11.73
N SER A 80 3.68 2.37 -10.55
CA SER A 80 4.47 2.17 -9.32
C SER A 80 4.58 0.68 -8.97
N HIS A 81 3.50 -0.10 -9.09
CA HIS A 81 3.55 -1.55 -8.90
C HIS A 81 4.55 -2.21 -9.85
N SER A 82 4.48 -1.88 -11.15
CA SER A 82 5.37 -2.47 -12.15
C SER A 82 6.84 -2.09 -11.94
N LEU A 83 7.12 -0.83 -11.57
CA LEU A 83 8.48 -0.39 -11.26
C LEU A 83 9.05 -1.05 -9.99
N HIS A 84 8.22 -1.23 -8.95
CA HIS A 84 8.65 -1.96 -7.74
C HIS A 84 8.88 -3.45 -8.03
N SER A 85 8.03 -4.08 -8.86
CA SER A 85 8.25 -5.46 -9.30
C SER A 85 9.54 -5.60 -10.09
N ALA A 86 9.81 -4.67 -11.01
CA ALA A 86 11.05 -4.61 -11.79
C ALA A 86 12.28 -4.41 -10.90
N ALA A 87 12.22 -3.52 -9.91
CA ALA A 87 13.32 -3.27 -8.97
C ALA A 87 13.61 -4.49 -8.08
N GLY A 88 12.58 -5.32 -7.79
CA GLY A 88 12.70 -6.50 -6.94
C GLY A 88 13.63 -7.59 -7.46
N ILE A 89 14.00 -7.57 -8.75
CA ILE A 89 15.03 -8.47 -9.32
C ILE A 89 16.43 -7.82 -9.37
N THR A 90 16.62 -6.70 -8.69
CA THR A 90 17.89 -5.97 -8.56
C THR A 90 18.64 -5.74 -9.89
N PRO A 91 17.99 -5.16 -10.92
CA PRO A 91 18.63 -4.91 -12.19
C PRO A 91 19.67 -3.77 -12.07
N GLN A 92 20.62 -3.71 -13.02
CA GLN A 92 21.56 -2.57 -13.10
C GLN A 92 20.85 -1.25 -13.37
N GLN A 93 19.78 -1.29 -14.16
CA GLN A 93 18.94 -0.12 -14.44
C GLN A 93 17.56 -0.52 -14.92
N ILE A 94 16.60 0.41 -14.76
CA ILE A 94 15.25 0.33 -15.29
C ILE A 94 15.05 1.45 -16.31
N VAL A 95 14.47 1.15 -17.47
CA VAL A 95 14.08 2.14 -18.48
C VAL A 95 12.55 2.12 -18.59
N ALA A 96 11.90 3.22 -18.21
CA ALA A 96 10.46 3.39 -18.42
C ALA A 96 10.21 4.07 -19.78
N VAL A 97 9.53 3.37 -20.70
CA VAL A 97 9.15 3.94 -21.99
C VAL A 97 7.86 4.71 -21.84
N ILE A 98 7.91 6.02 -21.98
CA ILE A 98 6.76 6.93 -21.85
C ILE A 98 6.40 7.56 -23.19
N GLY A 99 5.15 7.93 -23.38
CA GLY A 99 4.69 8.50 -24.66
C GLY A 99 3.44 9.36 -24.45
N HIS A 100 2.25 8.80 -24.64
CA HIS A 100 1.01 9.52 -24.47
C HIS A 100 0.88 10.11 -23.06
N ARG A 101 0.60 11.41 -22.95
CA ARG A 101 0.55 12.17 -21.68
C ARG A 101 1.82 12.03 -20.83
N ARG A 102 2.98 12.07 -21.47
CA ARG A 102 4.29 11.99 -20.80
C ARG A 102 4.49 13.06 -19.73
N GLU A 103 3.79 14.19 -19.84
CA GLU A 103 3.79 15.27 -18.86
C GLU A 103 3.18 14.86 -17.51
N GLN A 104 2.34 13.81 -17.49
CA GLN A 104 1.83 13.19 -16.26
C GLN A 104 2.70 12.01 -15.81
N VAL A 105 3.12 11.16 -16.74
CA VAL A 105 3.83 9.91 -16.44
C VAL A 105 5.27 10.17 -16.03
N GLY A 106 5.97 11.10 -16.67
CA GLY A 106 7.38 11.42 -16.39
C GLY A 106 7.61 11.82 -14.91
N PRO A 107 6.87 12.81 -14.38
CA PRO A 107 6.95 13.14 -12.96
C PRO A 107 6.63 11.96 -12.03
N ALA A 108 5.66 11.11 -12.38
CA ALA A 108 5.32 9.93 -11.59
C ALA A 108 6.47 8.89 -11.57
N VAL A 109 7.14 8.66 -12.71
CA VAL A 109 8.35 7.83 -12.76
C VAL A 109 9.44 8.42 -11.86
N ALA A 110 9.69 9.73 -11.94
CA ALA A 110 10.70 10.39 -11.14
C ALA A 110 10.43 10.34 -9.64
N GLU A 111 9.15 10.35 -9.23
CA GLU A 111 8.78 10.21 -7.82
C GLU A 111 9.02 8.79 -7.32
N VAL A 112 8.54 7.78 -8.05
CA VAL A 112 8.78 6.36 -7.69
C VAL A 112 10.27 6.03 -7.70
N ALA A 113 11.05 6.60 -8.62
CA ALA A 113 12.51 6.38 -8.68
C ALA A 113 13.24 6.79 -7.40
N LYS A 114 12.72 7.75 -6.62
CA LYS A 114 13.31 8.14 -5.32
C LYS A 114 13.15 7.06 -4.25
N GLU A 115 12.13 6.22 -4.37
CA GLU A 115 11.86 5.13 -3.44
C GLU A 115 12.68 3.88 -3.76
N LEU A 116 13.12 3.75 -5.04
CA LEU A 116 13.82 2.57 -5.53
C LEU A 116 15.34 2.71 -5.35
N GLN A 117 15.99 1.61 -4.99
CA GLN A 117 17.46 1.55 -4.87
C GLN A 117 18.16 1.16 -6.20
N VAL A 118 17.48 1.40 -7.32
CA VAL A 118 17.93 1.07 -8.68
C VAL A 118 17.82 2.30 -9.55
N PRO A 119 18.80 2.60 -10.42
CA PRO A 119 18.70 3.69 -11.37
C PRO A 119 17.48 3.51 -12.29
N VAL A 120 16.66 4.55 -12.42
CA VAL A 120 15.51 4.58 -13.32
C VAL A 120 15.68 5.74 -14.30
N SER A 121 15.60 5.43 -15.58
CA SER A 121 15.60 6.43 -16.67
C SER A 121 14.31 6.34 -17.49
N THR A 122 14.08 7.36 -18.33
CA THR A 122 12.93 7.36 -19.23
C THR A 122 13.40 7.38 -20.69
N ALA A 123 12.71 6.61 -21.55
CA ALA A 123 12.81 6.71 -23.00
C ALA A 123 11.48 7.26 -23.55
N ILE A 124 11.55 8.15 -24.54
CA ILE A 124 10.34 8.78 -25.08
C ILE A 124 9.96 8.10 -26.39
N GLN A 125 8.74 7.59 -26.45
CA GLN A 125 8.10 7.15 -27.69
C GLN A 125 7.18 8.25 -28.17
N GLU A 126 7.64 9.04 -29.15
CA GLU A 126 6.86 10.18 -29.68
C GLU A 126 5.63 9.73 -30.44
N GLU A 127 5.75 8.69 -31.26
CA GLU A 127 4.68 8.09 -32.03
C GLU A 127 4.42 6.64 -31.57
N GLN A 128 3.16 6.28 -31.33
CA GLN A 128 2.78 4.94 -30.87
C GLN A 128 2.73 3.94 -32.03
N ASN A 129 3.89 3.64 -32.63
CA ASN A 129 4.02 2.71 -33.76
C ASN A 129 4.21 1.25 -33.32
N GLY A 130 3.65 0.86 -32.17
CA GLY A 130 3.68 -0.49 -31.63
C GLY A 130 4.73 -0.72 -30.55
N THR A 131 4.70 -1.95 -29.97
CA THR A 131 5.56 -2.36 -28.85
C THR A 131 7.03 -2.56 -29.26
N GLY A 132 7.28 -2.96 -30.50
CA GLY A 132 8.63 -3.02 -31.08
C GLY A 132 9.28 -1.66 -31.17
N HIS A 133 8.53 -0.64 -31.64
CA HIS A 133 9.02 0.75 -31.68
C HIS A 133 9.29 1.28 -30.26
N ALA A 134 8.43 0.99 -29.29
CA ALA A 134 8.68 1.36 -27.89
C ALA A 134 10.00 0.75 -27.38
N MET A 135 10.26 -0.50 -27.75
CA MET A 135 11.51 -1.17 -27.37
C MET A 135 12.73 -0.57 -28.10
N GLN A 136 12.61 -0.18 -29.39
CA GLN A 136 13.68 0.54 -30.10
C GLN A 136 14.04 1.85 -29.39
N CYS A 137 13.04 2.61 -28.88
CA CYS A 137 13.28 3.80 -28.07
C CYS A 137 14.03 3.49 -26.76
N ALA A 138 13.70 2.39 -26.09
CA ALA A 138 14.38 1.97 -24.87
C ALA A 138 15.84 1.57 -25.14
N MET A 139 16.11 0.88 -26.26
CA MET A 139 17.45 0.43 -26.61
C MET A 139 18.45 1.57 -26.84
N ASN A 140 17.99 2.79 -27.14
CA ASN A 140 18.85 3.97 -27.19
C ASN A 140 19.44 4.33 -25.82
N GLN A 141 18.75 3.98 -24.73
CA GLN A 141 19.24 4.14 -23.34
C GLN A 141 20.10 2.94 -22.89
N LEU A 142 20.10 1.87 -23.67
CA LEU A 142 20.79 0.61 -23.41
C LEU A 142 21.80 0.26 -24.52
N ALA A 143 22.34 1.29 -25.20
CA ALA A 143 23.21 1.10 -26.38
C ALA A 143 24.42 0.20 -26.09
N ASP A 144 25.07 0.41 -24.96
CA ASP A 144 26.28 -0.34 -24.56
C ASP A 144 25.96 -1.49 -23.57
N PHE A 145 24.68 -1.76 -23.30
CA PHE A 145 24.30 -2.81 -22.38
C PHE A 145 24.42 -4.20 -23.04
N SER A 146 25.10 -5.11 -22.38
CA SER A 146 25.14 -6.52 -22.70
C SER A 146 24.66 -7.36 -21.53
N GLY A 147 23.89 -8.42 -21.79
CA GLY A 147 23.27 -9.25 -20.78
C GLY A 147 21.80 -9.53 -21.05
N THR A 148 21.01 -9.73 -20.00
CA THR A 148 19.58 -10.03 -20.10
C THR A 148 18.75 -8.76 -20.03
N ILE A 149 17.88 -8.52 -21.00
CA ILE A 149 16.87 -7.46 -21.00
C ILE A 149 15.50 -8.08 -20.69
N VAL A 150 14.93 -7.71 -19.55
CA VAL A 150 13.56 -8.07 -19.19
C VAL A 150 12.61 -6.96 -19.64
N VAL A 151 11.54 -7.31 -20.34
CA VAL A 151 10.50 -6.37 -20.77
C VAL A 151 9.22 -6.69 -20.03
N THR A 152 8.59 -5.66 -19.46
CA THR A 152 7.28 -5.75 -18.81
C THR A 152 6.44 -4.52 -19.10
N TYR A 153 5.21 -4.48 -18.62
CA TYR A 153 4.25 -3.40 -18.89
C TYR A 153 3.81 -2.71 -17.61
N ALA A 154 3.60 -1.40 -17.70
CA ALA A 154 3.14 -0.59 -16.58
C ALA A 154 1.67 -0.83 -16.19
N ASP A 155 0.92 -1.59 -16.97
CA ASP A 155 -0.48 -1.94 -16.73
C ASP A 155 -0.71 -3.40 -16.29
N VAL A 156 0.38 -4.10 -15.91
CA VAL A 156 0.34 -5.46 -15.33
C VAL A 156 0.79 -5.39 -13.85
N PRO A 157 -0.06 -4.84 -12.96
CA PRO A 157 0.34 -4.48 -11.59
C PRO A 157 0.50 -5.68 -10.65
N LEU A 158 -0.02 -6.84 -11.02
CA LEU A 158 -0.03 -8.04 -10.19
C LEU A 158 1.18 -8.95 -10.39
N LEU A 159 2.07 -8.61 -11.33
CA LEU A 159 3.27 -9.39 -11.64
C LEU A 159 4.27 -9.31 -10.47
N ARG A 160 4.66 -10.49 -9.95
CA ARG A 160 5.52 -10.59 -8.76
C ARG A 160 7.01 -10.52 -9.13
N PRO A 161 7.87 -9.95 -8.27
CA PRO A 161 9.32 -10.01 -8.45
C PRO A 161 9.85 -11.45 -8.56
N THR A 162 9.28 -12.39 -7.81
CA THR A 162 9.65 -13.80 -7.85
C THR A 162 9.37 -14.44 -9.20
N THR A 163 8.32 -14.03 -9.88
CA THR A 163 7.97 -14.50 -11.23
C THR A 163 8.94 -13.92 -12.26
N LEU A 164 9.28 -12.63 -12.15
CA LEU A 164 10.32 -12.02 -12.99
C LEU A 164 11.68 -12.69 -12.80
N GLN A 165 12.05 -12.99 -11.54
CA GLN A 165 13.30 -13.71 -11.25
C GLN A 165 13.27 -15.12 -11.87
N GLY A 166 12.16 -15.86 -11.72
CA GLY A 166 12.00 -17.18 -12.36
C GLY A 166 12.09 -17.12 -13.88
N LEU A 167 11.62 -16.05 -14.51
CA LEU A 167 11.79 -15.83 -15.95
C LEU A 167 13.27 -15.63 -16.33
N VAL A 168 14.00 -14.82 -15.56
CA VAL A 168 15.45 -14.60 -15.75
C VAL A 168 16.22 -15.90 -15.53
N ASP A 169 15.93 -16.63 -14.46
CA ASP A 169 16.58 -17.91 -14.17
C ASP A 169 16.32 -18.94 -15.28
N ALA A 170 15.10 -19.01 -15.78
CA ALA A 170 14.76 -19.88 -16.92
C ALA A 170 15.51 -19.46 -18.21
N HIS A 171 15.67 -18.15 -18.43
CA HIS A 171 16.37 -17.59 -19.59
C HIS A 171 17.87 -17.88 -19.54
N THR A 172 18.50 -17.74 -18.37
CA THR A 172 19.96 -17.87 -18.20
C THR A 172 20.41 -19.30 -17.90
N SER A 173 19.51 -20.22 -17.52
CA SER A 173 19.82 -21.62 -17.19
C SER A 173 20.45 -22.39 -18.35
N VAL A 174 20.14 -22.02 -19.57
CA VAL A 174 20.75 -22.52 -20.81
C VAL A 174 20.85 -21.36 -21.80
N PRO A 175 21.77 -21.40 -22.78
CA PRO A 175 21.85 -20.37 -23.81
C PRO A 175 20.50 -20.20 -24.51
N THR A 176 19.85 -19.05 -24.29
CA THR A 176 18.52 -18.73 -24.83
C THR A 176 18.51 -17.29 -25.29
N ALA A 177 17.98 -17.03 -26.47
CA ALA A 177 17.89 -15.68 -27.02
C ALA A 177 16.60 -14.96 -26.60
N VAL A 178 15.48 -15.69 -26.52
CA VAL A 178 14.19 -15.16 -26.14
C VAL A 178 13.47 -16.14 -25.22
N THR A 179 13.05 -15.67 -24.05
CA THR A 179 12.12 -16.40 -23.17
C THR A 179 10.87 -15.56 -22.99
N VAL A 180 9.70 -16.11 -23.37
CA VAL A 180 8.41 -15.47 -23.17
C VAL A 180 7.72 -16.03 -21.93
N LEU A 181 7.21 -15.15 -21.06
CA LEU A 181 6.34 -15.53 -19.95
C LEU A 181 4.96 -15.88 -20.50
N THR A 182 4.46 -17.08 -20.19
CA THR A 182 3.17 -17.57 -20.65
C THR A 182 2.30 -18.05 -19.50
N SER A 183 0.99 -18.11 -19.72
CA SER A 183 0.05 -18.77 -18.82
C SER A 183 -1.13 -19.33 -19.59
N ASN A 184 -1.83 -20.30 -19.01
CA ASN A 184 -3.12 -20.76 -19.52
C ASN A 184 -4.23 -19.92 -18.87
N VAL A 185 -5.09 -19.32 -19.69
CA VAL A 185 -6.24 -18.54 -19.23
C VAL A 185 -7.54 -19.19 -19.67
N ALA A 186 -8.61 -19.02 -18.87
CA ALA A 186 -9.93 -19.56 -19.20
C ALA A 186 -10.55 -18.83 -20.41
N ASP A 187 -10.37 -17.51 -20.48
CA ASP A 187 -10.77 -16.69 -21.62
C ASP A 187 -9.53 -16.00 -22.22
N PRO A 188 -9.00 -16.50 -23.36
CA PRO A 188 -7.83 -15.95 -24.02
C PRO A 188 -8.11 -14.71 -24.88
N THR A 189 -9.34 -14.19 -24.89
CA THR A 189 -9.74 -13.04 -25.70
C THR A 189 -8.85 -11.83 -25.45
N GLY A 190 -8.30 -11.26 -26.50
CA GLY A 190 -7.45 -10.05 -26.44
C GLY A 190 -5.97 -10.34 -26.28
N TYR A 191 -5.56 -11.57 -26.02
CA TYR A 191 -4.15 -11.96 -25.91
C TYR A 191 -3.59 -12.55 -27.20
N GLY A 192 -2.30 -12.44 -27.43
CA GLY A 192 -1.56 -13.25 -28.39
C GLY A 192 -1.51 -14.72 -27.95
N ARG A 193 -1.58 -15.63 -28.90
CA ARG A 193 -1.54 -17.07 -28.66
C ARG A 193 -0.14 -17.65 -28.82
N ILE A 194 0.24 -18.54 -27.91
CA ILE A 194 1.51 -19.27 -27.98
C ILE A 194 1.33 -20.49 -28.85
N VAL A 195 2.00 -20.50 -29.99
CA VAL A 195 1.99 -21.65 -30.89
C VAL A 195 3.19 -22.55 -30.59
N ARG A 196 2.91 -23.86 -30.38
CA ARG A 196 3.95 -24.86 -30.12
C ARG A 196 4.00 -25.91 -31.24
N ASN A 197 5.21 -26.42 -31.50
CA ASN A 197 5.39 -27.56 -32.37
C ASN A 197 5.01 -28.90 -31.68
N ARG A 198 5.18 -30.02 -32.36
CA ARG A 198 4.84 -31.36 -31.81
C ARG A 198 5.74 -31.76 -30.64
N GLU A 199 6.92 -31.22 -30.57
CA GLU A 199 7.92 -31.43 -29.52
C GLU A 199 7.63 -30.54 -28.28
N GLY A 200 6.62 -29.65 -28.36
CA GLY A 200 6.24 -28.73 -27.28
C GLY A 200 7.05 -27.44 -27.23
N GLU A 201 7.90 -27.18 -28.21
CA GLU A 201 8.68 -25.94 -28.29
C GLU A 201 7.82 -24.79 -28.80
N VAL A 202 8.05 -23.58 -28.27
CA VAL A 202 7.42 -22.36 -28.77
C VAL A 202 7.97 -22.04 -30.17
N VAL A 203 7.09 -21.86 -31.13
CA VAL A 203 7.48 -21.59 -32.54
C VAL A 203 7.04 -20.21 -33.00
N ALA A 204 5.94 -19.68 -32.47
CA ALA A 204 5.43 -18.35 -32.81
C ALA A 204 4.52 -17.80 -31.70
N ILE A 205 4.35 -16.50 -31.71
CA ILE A 205 3.27 -15.79 -31.01
C ILE A 205 2.40 -15.19 -32.11
N VAL A 206 1.09 -15.47 -32.06
CA VAL A 206 0.13 -14.95 -33.05
C VAL A 206 -0.84 -14.04 -32.31
N GLU A 207 -0.85 -12.78 -32.69
CA GLU A 207 -1.77 -11.79 -32.09
C GLU A 207 -3.23 -12.13 -32.44
N GLN A 208 -4.16 -11.80 -31.55
CA GLN A 208 -5.57 -12.16 -31.70
C GLN A 208 -6.17 -11.72 -33.04
N LYS A 209 -5.77 -10.57 -33.56
CA LYS A 209 -6.32 -10.01 -34.81
C LYS A 209 -5.80 -10.70 -36.07
N ASP A 210 -4.66 -11.40 -35.93
CA ASP A 210 -3.98 -12.11 -37.00
C ASP A 210 -4.21 -13.65 -36.94
N ALA A 211 -4.93 -14.11 -35.88
CA ALA A 211 -5.13 -15.52 -35.57
C ALA A 211 -6.30 -16.16 -36.37
N ASP A 212 -6.09 -17.34 -36.93
CA ASP A 212 -7.14 -18.20 -37.49
C ASP A 212 -7.94 -18.93 -36.37
N GLU A 213 -9.03 -19.60 -36.73
CA GLU A 213 -9.91 -20.30 -35.75
C GLU A 213 -9.16 -21.34 -34.90
N LYS A 214 -8.17 -22.04 -35.46
CA LYS A 214 -7.39 -23.04 -34.73
C LYS A 214 -6.48 -22.37 -33.71
N THR A 215 -5.86 -21.29 -34.11
CA THR A 215 -5.00 -20.49 -33.23
C THR A 215 -5.82 -19.82 -32.11
N LEU A 216 -7.01 -19.31 -32.43
CA LEU A 216 -7.93 -18.70 -31.43
C LEU A 216 -8.37 -19.70 -30.36
N ALA A 217 -8.42 -20.99 -30.64
CA ALA A 217 -8.77 -22.04 -29.69
C ALA A 217 -7.65 -22.35 -28.66
N ILE A 218 -6.43 -21.83 -28.86
CA ILE A 218 -5.31 -22.03 -27.95
C ILE A 218 -5.55 -21.19 -26.68
N THR A 219 -5.43 -21.83 -25.50
CA THR A 219 -5.60 -21.18 -24.19
C THR A 219 -4.29 -20.69 -23.58
N GLU A 220 -3.14 -21.14 -24.10
CA GLU A 220 -1.85 -20.61 -23.68
C GLU A 220 -1.60 -19.26 -24.37
N VAL A 221 -1.44 -18.24 -23.54
CA VAL A 221 -1.34 -16.85 -24.02
C VAL A 221 0.03 -16.25 -23.76
N ASN A 222 0.39 -15.28 -24.61
CA ASN A 222 1.49 -14.37 -24.40
C ASN A 222 1.13 -13.33 -23.36
N SER A 223 1.94 -13.21 -22.31
CA SER A 223 1.77 -12.17 -21.29
C SER A 223 2.27 -10.79 -21.76
N GLY A 224 3.07 -10.75 -22.83
CA GLY A 224 3.85 -9.56 -23.19
C GLY A 224 5.16 -9.41 -22.41
N VAL A 225 5.38 -10.21 -21.36
CA VAL A 225 6.60 -10.16 -20.55
C VAL A 225 7.65 -11.10 -21.15
N PHE A 226 8.86 -10.59 -21.33
CA PHE A 226 9.95 -11.31 -22.00
C PHE A 226 11.26 -11.14 -21.25
N ALA A 227 12.16 -12.12 -21.42
CA ALA A 227 13.59 -11.97 -21.21
C ALA A 227 14.29 -12.20 -22.55
N PHE A 228 15.19 -11.30 -22.91
CA PHE A 228 15.95 -11.31 -24.15
C PHE A 228 17.45 -11.28 -23.88
N ASP A 229 18.22 -11.95 -24.71
CA ASP A 229 19.62 -11.61 -24.91
C ASP A 229 19.71 -10.23 -25.60
N ALA A 230 20.50 -9.31 -25.03
CA ALA A 230 20.55 -7.92 -25.47
C ALA A 230 21.04 -7.77 -26.93
N ASP A 231 22.01 -8.60 -27.36
CA ASP A 231 22.59 -8.51 -28.69
C ASP A 231 21.64 -9.07 -29.75
N VAL A 232 20.99 -10.19 -29.45
CA VAL A 232 19.96 -10.77 -30.32
C VAL A 232 18.77 -9.84 -30.45
N LEU A 233 18.31 -9.25 -29.34
CA LEU A 233 17.21 -8.29 -29.35
C LEU A 233 17.54 -7.08 -30.25
N ARG A 234 18.74 -6.52 -30.11
CA ARG A 234 19.19 -5.37 -30.91
C ARG A 234 19.18 -5.67 -32.41
N GLN A 235 19.64 -6.86 -32.79
CA GLN A 235 19.62 -7.30 -34.19
C GLN A 235 18.20 -7.53 -34.71
N ALA A 236 17.35 -8.19 -33.94
CA ALA A 236 15.99 -8.50 -34.32
C ALA A 236 15.09 -7.27 -34.43
N LEU A 237 15.26 -6.27 -33.55
CA LEU A 237 14.52 -5.00 -33.62
C LEU A 237 14.77 -4.23 -34.92
N GLY A 238 15.96 -4.38 -35.53
CA GLY A 238 16.28 -3.81 -36.85
C GLY A 238 15.59 -4.51 -38.02
N GLN A 239 14.98 -5.70 -37.82
CA GLN A 239 14.31 -6.51 -38.84
C GLN A 239 12.78 -6.49 -38.69
N LEU A 240 12.23 -5.81 -37.69
CA LEU A 240 10.79 -5.69 -37.54
C LEU A 240 10.16 -4.95 -38.70
N ASP A 241 9.01 -5.40 -39.15
CA ASP A 241 8.17 -4.73 -40.13
C ASP A 241 6.75 -4.50 -39.59
N ALA A 242 5.97 -3.69 -40.29
CA ALA A 242 4.58 -3.38 -39.92
C ALA A 242 3.56 -4.14 -40.80
N ASN A 243 3.95 -5.27 -41.36
CA ASN A 243 3.10 -6.04 -42.25
C ASN A 243 2.14 -6.98 -41.50
N ASN A 244 1.26 -6.36 -40.67
CA ASN A 244 0.28 -7.05 -39.84
C ASN A 244 -1.05 -6.27 -39.81
N ALA A 245 -2.08 -6.82 -39.17
CA ALA A 245 -3.43 -6.28 -39.15
C ALA A 245 -3.54 -4.88 -38.52
N GLN A 246 -2.58 -4.44 -37.72
CA GLN A 246 -2.56 -3.14 -37.06
C GLN A 246 -1.61 -2.12 -37.74
N GLY A 247 -0.71 -2.56 -38.62
CA GLY A 247 0.31 -1.69 -39.22
C GLY A 247 1.35 -1.21 -38.19
N GLU A 248 1.62 -1.98 -37.15
CA GLU A 248 2.51 -1.63 -36.04
C GLU A 248 3.73 -2.56 -35.98
N LEU A 249 4.83 -2.10 -35.41
CA LEU A 249 5.98 -2.95 -35.10
C LEU A 249 5.70 -3.77 -33.84
N TYR A 250 5.48 -5.07 -34.00
CA TYR A 250 5.21 -5.97 -32.88
C TYR A 250 6.50 -6.47 -32.23
N LEU A 251 6.66 -6.31 -30.92
CA LEU A 251 7.76 -6.89 -30.17
C LEU A 251 7.71 -8.45 -30.21
N THR A 252 6.52 -9.02 -30.31
CA THR A 252 6.31 -10.47 -30.39
C THR A 252 6.99 -11.11 -31.62
N ASP A 253 7.20 -10.35 -32.70
CA ASP A 253 7.86 -10.83 -33.90
C ASP A 253 9.36 -11.11 -33.68
N VAL A 254 9.98 -10.48 -32.68
CA VAL A 254 11.37 -10.75 -32.26
C VAL A 254 11.59 -12.24 -31.97
N LEU A 255 10.58 -12.94 -31.40
CA LEU A 255 10.68 -14.39 -31.15
C LEU A 255 10.84 -15.17 -32.44
N SER A 256 10.03 -14.88 -33.44
CA SER A 256 10.07 -15.55 -34.74
C SER A 256 11.34 -15.22 -35.52
N ILE A 257 11.80 -13.97 -35.47
CA ILE A 257 13.06 -13.51 -36.11
C ILE A 257 14.25 -14.21 -35.45
N ALA A 258 14.33 -14.24 -34.13
CA ALA A 258 15.41 -14.94 -33.42
C ALA A 258 15.46 -16.43 -33.78
N ARG A 259 14.28 -17.08 -33.79
CA ARG A 259 14.17 -18.50 -34.13
C ARG A 259 14.61 -18.79 -35.57
N SER A 260 14.17 -17.97 -36.53
CA SER A 260 14.56 -18.13 -37.96
C SER A 260 16.05 -17.89 -38.21
N SER A 261 16.67 -17.08 -37.34
CA SER A 261 18.13 -16.86 -37.33
C SER A 261 18.90 -17.97 -36.59
N GLY A 262 18.23 -19.03 -36.16
CA GLY A 262 18.86 -20.20 -35.51
C GLY A 262 19.11 -20.03 -34.01
N HIS A 263 18.57 -18.99 -33.40
CA HIS A 263 18.69 -18.78 -31.96
C HIS A 263 17.62 -19.55 -31.17
N PRO A 264 17.94 -20.15 -30.02
CA PRO A 264 16.98 -20.87 -29.20
C PRO A 264 15.98 -19.92 -28.54
N VAL A 265 14.68 -20.28 -28.59
CA VAL A 265 13.58 -19.56 -27.97
C VAL A 265 12.79 -20.47 -27.03
N ARG A 266 12.22 -19.94 -25.95
CA ARG A 266 11.54 -20.72 -24.91
C ARG A 266 10.29 -20.03 -24.40
N GLY A 267 9.37 -20.82 -23.80
CA GLY A 267 8.28 -20.32 -22.99
C GLY A 267 8.51 -20.70 -21.53
N PHE A 268 8.38 -19.73 -20.63
CA PHE A 268 8.31 -19.92 -19.19
C PHE A 268 6.85 -19.80 -18.75
N ARG A 269 6.22 -20.94 -18.46
CA ARG A 269 4.80 -20.99 -18.14
C ARG A 269 4.56 -20.95 -16.64
N ILE A 270 3.76 -19.98 -16.18
CA ILE A 270 3.32 -19.85 -14.80
C ILE A 270 1.90 -20.39 -14.60
N ALA A 271 1.60 -20.80 -13.36
CA ALA A 271 0.29 -21.33 -12.99
C ALA A 271 -0.73 -20.23 -12.67
N ASP A 272 -0.29 -19.16 -12.02
CA ASP A 272 -1.16 -18.04 -11.61
C ASP A 272 -1.33 -17.04 -12.78
N ALA A 273 -2.40 -17.23 -13.55
CA ALA A 273 -2.72 -16.35 -14.67
C ALA A 273 -3.09 -14.92 -14.27
N GLN A 274 -3.42 -14.67 -13.01
CA GLN A 274 -3.74 -13.33 -12.52
C GLN A 274 -2.52 -12.42 -12.55
N GLU A 275 -1.32 -12.98 -12.41
CA GLU A 275 -0.08 -12.20 -12.47
C GLU A 275 0.13 -11.46 -13.79
N ILE A 276 -0.40 -12.01 -14.89
CA ILE A 276 -0.27 -11.43 -16.23
C ILE A 276 -1.49 -10.61 -16.67
N ALA A 277 -2.47 -10.43 -15.79
CA ALA A 277 -3.68 -9.70 -16.11
C ALA A 277 -3.39 -8.19 -16.30
N GLY A 278 -3.62 -7.72 -17.51
CA GLY A 278 -3.47 -6.31 -17.86
C GLY A 278 -4.72 -5.49 -17.52
N VAL A 279 -4.53 -4.30 -16.98
CA VAL A 279 -5.61 -3.36 -16.65
C VAL A 279 -5.82 -2.40 -17.81
N ASN A 280 -6.96 -2.48 -18.49
CA ASN A 280 -7.30 -1.63 -19.64
C ASN A 280 -8.51 -0.73 -19.43
N ASP A 281 -9.38 -1.07 -18.50
CA ASP A 281 -10.59 -0.33 -18.15
C ASP A 281 -10.86 -0.36 -16.63
N ARG A 282 -12.00 0.25 -16.21
CA ARG A 282 -12.35 0.36 -14.80
C ARG A 282 -12.81 -0.95 -14.17
N VAL A 283 -13.32 -1.88 -14.96
CA VAL A 283 -13.74 -3.21 -14.45
C VAL A 283 -12.48 -4.01 -14.11
N GLN A 284 -11.54 -4.10 -15.05
CA GLN A 284 -10.26 -4.76 -14.86
C GLN A 284 -9.44 -4.09 -13.72
N LEU A 285 -9.54 -2.76 -13.57
CA LEU A 285 -8.92 -2.06 -12.43
C LEU A 285 -9.47 -2.55 -11.09
N ALA A 286 -10.80 -2.70 -10.99
CA ALA A 286 -11.45 -3.17 -9.76
C ALA A 286 -11.13 -4.65 -9.47
N GLU A 287 -11.02 -5.48 -10.50
CA GLU A 287 -10.62 -6.88 -10.39
C GLU A 287 -9.17 -7.01 -9.89
N ALA A 288 -8.26 -6.26 -10.50
CA ALA A 288 -6.86 -6.21 -10.07
C ALA A 288 -6.71 -5.68 -8.62
N ALA A 289 -7.49 -4.66 -8.24
CA ALA A 289 -7.50 -4.14 -6.87
C ALA A 289 -7.96 -5.20 -5.86
N ARG A 290 -9.00 -5.98 -6.21
CA ARG A 290 -9.52 -7.05 -5.33
C ARG A 290 -8.50 -8.16 -5.14
N GLU A 291 -7.86 -8.59 -6.22
CA GLU A 291 -6.81 -9.62 -6.16
C GLU A 291 -5.60 -9.14 -5.34
N LEU A 292 -5.14 -7.91 -5.57
CA LEU A 292 -4.04 -7.33 -4.80
C LEU A 292 -4.39 -7.25 -3.31
N ASN A 293 -5.61 -6.81 -2.99
CA ASN A 293 -6.09 -6.76 -1.61
C ASN A 293 -6.15 -8.15 -0.97
N HIS A 294 -6.63 -9.15 -1.71
CA HIS A 294 -6.63 -10.54 -1.23
C HIS A 294 -5.21 -10.99 -0.83
N ARG A 295 -4.21 -10.75 -1.68
CA ARG A 295 -2.80 -11.08 -1.40
C ARG A 295 -2.26 -10.34 -0.17
N THR A 296 -2.60 -9.06 -0.01
CA THR A 296 -2.14 -8.24 1.11
C THR A 296 -2.76 -8.68 2.42
N VAL A 297 -4.07 -8.97 2.41
CA VAL A 297 -4.82 -9.49 3.57
C VAL A 297 -4.31 -10.88 3.97
N GLU A 298 -4.10 -11.77 3.00
CA GLU A 298 -3.53 -13.11 3.25
C GLU A 298 -2.13 -13.01 3.86
N ALA A 299 -1.27 -12.14 3.32
CA ALA A 299 0.07 -11.92 3.86
C ALA A 299 0.03 -11.42 5.31
N ALA A 300 -0.89 -10.53 5.66
CA ALA A 300 -1.08 -10.07 7.04
C ALA A 300 -1.52 -11.22 7.97
N MET A 301 -2.43 -12.09 7.52
CA MET A 301 -2.85 -13.28 8.29
C MET A 301 -1.71 -14.28 8.47
N VAL A 302 -0.94 -14.54 7.43
CA VAL A 302 0.25 -15.42 7.51
C VAL A 302 1.30 -14.84 8.45
N HIS A 303 1.40 -13.51 8.55
CA HIS A 303 2.31 -12.83 9.48
C HIS A 303 1.82 -12.85 10.93
N GLY A 304 0.58 -13.28 11.21
CA GLY A 304 0.04 -13.47 12.56
C GLY A 304 -1.12 -12.56 12.93
N ALA A 305 -1.68 -11.79 12.01
CA ALA A 305 -2.89 -11.02 12.27
C ALA A 305 -4.15 -11.90 12.16
N THR A 306 -5.15 -11.64 12.99
CA THR A 306 -6.48 -12.22 12.90
C THR A 306 -7.42 -11.26 12.19
N ILE A 307 -7.84 -11.57 10.97
CA ILE A 307 -8.77 -10.77 10.18
C ILE A 307 -10.11 -11.48 10.17
N ILE A 308 -11.12 -10.91 10.84
CA ILE A 308 -12.43 -11.56 11.06
C ILE A 308 -13.22 -11.70 9.74
N ASP A 309 -13.16 -10.69 8.88
CA ASP A 309 -13.81 -10.71 7.58
C ASP A 309 -12.85 -10.17 6.50
N PRO A 310 -12.09 -11.07 5.84
CA PRO A 310 -11.18 -10.70 4.77
C PRO A 310 -11.87 -9.98 3.58
N ALA A 311 -13.15 -10.25 3.33
CA ALA A 311 -13.86 -9.71 2.19
C ALA A 311 -14.18 -8.22 2.32
N THR A 312 -14.36 -7.72 3.55
CA THR A 312 -14.64 -6.31 3.83
C THR A 312 -13.44 -5.55 4.40
N THR A 313 -12.28 -6.20 4.50
CA THR A 313 -11.03 -5.58 4.96
C THR A 313 -10.18 -5.17 3.77
N TRP A 314 -9.74 -3.91 3.74
CA TRP A 314 -8.86 -3.36 2.70
C TRP A 314 -7.56 -2.85 3.31
N ILE A 315 -6.44 -3.33 2.77
CA ILE A 315 -5.10 -3.02 3.27
C ILE A 315 -4.20 -2.62 2.10
N ASP A 316 -3.68 -1.40 2.13
CA ASP A 316 -2.70 -0.94 1.13
C ASP A 316 -1.35 -1.66 1.28
N VAL A 317 -0.61 -1.79 0.19
CA VAL A 317 0.63 -2.59 0.14
C VAL A 317 1.77 -2.07 1.02
N ASN A 318 1.73 -0.80 1.44
CA ASN A 318 2.72 -0.20 2.33
C ASN A 318 2.34 -0.29 3.81
N VAL A 319 1.13 -0.74 4.13
CA VAL A 319 0.65 -0.91 5.51
C VAL A 319 1.42 -2.05 6.18
N ARG A 320 1.76 -1.85 7.44
CA ARG A 320 2.39 -2.88 8.27
C ARG A 320 1.45 -3.26 9.41
N VAL A 321 1.21 -4.54 9.56
CA VAL A 321 0.36 -5.09 10.63
C VAL A 321 1.20 -6.06 11.45
N GLY A 322 1.25 -5.83 12.76
CA GLY A 322 1.98 -6.64 13.72
C GLY A 322 1.32 -7.98 14.03
N GLN A 323 1.94 -8.73 14.94
CA GLN A 323 1.43 -10.03 15.39
C GLN A 323 0.29 -9.85 16.39
N ASP A 324 -0.62 -10.86 16.44
CA ASP A 324 -1.77 -10.89 17.32
C ASP A 324 -2.70 -9.67 17.22
N VAL A 325 -2.60 -8.91 16.12
CA VAL A 325 -3.53 -7.83 15.79
C VAL A 325 -4.87 -8.45 15.38
N ILE A 326 -5.97 -7.90 15.91
CA ILE A 326 -7.33 -8.30 15.52
C ILE A 326 -7.96 -7.21 14.67
N ILE A 327 -8.35 -7.55 13.44
CA ILE A 327 -9.04 -6.63 12.52
C ILE A 327 -10.49 -7.08 12.35
N HIS A 328 -11.42 -6.21 12.74
CA HIS A 328 -12.86 -6.42 12.61
C HIS A 328 -13.38 -6.00 11.22
N PRO A 329 -14.61 -6.44 10.83
CA PRO A 329 -15.19 -6.15 9.52
C PRO A 329 -15.25 -4.65 9.16
N ASN A 330 -15.29 -4.34 7.86
CA ASN A 330 -15.37 -2.99 7.30
C ASN A 330 -14.20 -2.08 7.73
N THR A 331 -13.01 -2.65 7.86
CA THR A 331 -11.80 -1.89 8.18
C THR A 331 -10.99 -1.59 6.94
N GLN A 332 -10.51 -0.35 6.81
CA GLN A 332 -9.67 0.11 5.72
C GLN A 332 -8.38 0.73 6.29
N LEU A 333 -7.24 0.20 5.88
CA LEU A 333 -5.92 0.66 6.29
C LEU A 333 -5.16 1.16 5.07
N HIS A 334 -4.85 2.45 5.03
CA HIS A 334 -4.32 3.12 3.85
C HIS A 334 -2.94 3.74 4.07
N GLY A 335 -2.24 3.96 2.96
CA GLY A 335 -0.97 4.66 2.91
C GLY A 335 0.14 3.94 3.67
N SER A 336 0.84 4.65 4.53
CA SER A 336 1.94 4.15 5.37
C SER A 336 1.51 3.77 6.79
N THR A 337 0.24 3.38 6.99
CA THR A 337 -0.30 3.01 8.31
C THR A 337 0.49 1.85 8.92
N VAL A 338 0.83 1.99 10.21
CA VAL A 338 1.52 0.97 11.01
C VAL A 338 0.66 0.61 12.21
N ILE A 339 0.33 -0.67 12.35
CA ILE A 339 -0.40 -1.23 13.48
C ILE A 339 0.56 -2.14 14.26
N ALA A 340 0.85 -1.77 15.50
CA ALA A 340 1.72 -2.58 16.36
C ALA A 340 0.99 -3.81 16.94
N ASP A 341 1.75 -4.71 17.54
CA ASP A 341 1.28 -5.99 18.07
C ASP A 341 0.11 -5.84 19.06
N ASN A 342 -0.73 -6.86 19.12
CA ASN A 342 -1.87 -6.96 20.06
C ASN A 342 -2.94 -5.86 19.93
N ALA A 343 -2.88 -4.99 18.91
CA ALA A 343 -3.88 -3.95 18.69
C ALA A 343 -5.21 -4.53 18.18
N VAL A 344 -6.31 -3.86 18.48
CA VAL A 344 -7.67 -4.23 18.02
C VAL A 344 -8.23 -3.08 17.18
N ILE A 345 -8.49 -3.34 15.90
CA ILE A 345 -8.92 -2.33 14.93
C ILE A 345 -10.29 -2.68 14.36
N GLY A 346 -11.18 -1.70 14.29
CA GLY A 346 -12.52 -1.87 13.75
C GLY A 346 -13.58 -2.23 14.81
N PRO A 347 -14.82 -2.53 14.39
CA PRO A 347 -15.31 -2.47 13.01
C PRO A 347 -15.48 -1.03 12.48
N ASP A 348 -15.82 -0.91 11.18
CA ASP A 348 -16.18 0.38 10.54
C ASP A 348 -15.11 1.47 10.78
N THR A 349 -13.85 1.13 10.54
CA THR A 349 -12.69 2.00 10.85
C THR A 349 -11.86 2.24 9.60
N THR A 350 -11.52 3.51 9.34
CA THR A 350 -10.65 3.91 8.23
C THR A 350 -9.45 4.69 8.78
N LEU A 351 -8.25 4.19 8.55
CA LEU A 351 -6.99 4.79 9.00
C LEU A 351 -6.06 5.02 7.82
N THR A 352 -5.56 6.26 7.69
CA THR A 352 -4.62 6.65 6.62
C THR A 352 -3.36 7.25 7.23
N ASN A 353 -2.18 6.71 6.94
CA ASN A 353 -0.90 7.19 7.47
C ASN A 353 -0.89 7.30 9.00
N MET A 354 -1.51 6.34 9.69
CA MET A 354 -1.61 6.31 11.15
C MET A 354 -0.52 5.44 11.76
N VAL A 355 -0.07 5.81 12.94
CA VAL A 355 0.73 4.93 13.80
C VAL A 355 -0.13 4.52 14.99
N VAL A 356 -0.39 3.23 15.14
CA VAL A 356 -1.19 2.67 16.24
C VAL A 356 -0.29 1.80 17.11
N GLY A 357 -0.18 2.17 18.37
CA GLY A 357 0.69 1.52 19.36
C GLY A 357 0.19 0.16 19.83
N GLU A 358 1.09 -0.57 20.47
CA GLU A 358 0.84 -1.92 21.00
C GLU A 358 -0.39 -1.96 21.93
N GLY A 359 -1.26 -2.94 21.70
CA GLY A 359 -2.45 -3.16 22.53
C GLY A 359 -3.50 -2.05 22.49
N ALA A 360 -3.38 -1.08 21.57
CA ALA A 360 -4.37 -0.02 21.41
C ALA A 360 -5.67 -0.57 20.80
N GLN A 361 -6.80 0.09 21.13
CA GLN A 361 -8.12 -0.28 20.61
C GLN A 361 -8.72 0.90 19.84
N VAL A 362 -9.06 0.69 18.56
CA VAL A 362 -9.60 1.72 17.68
C VAL A 362 -10.88 1.22 17.03
N VAL A 363 -12.01 1.78 17.42
CA VAL A 363 -13.35 1.30 17.06
C VAL A 363 -14.14 2.40 16.36
N ARG A 364 -14.76 2.10 15.21
CA ARG A 364 -15.63 3.03 14.46
C ARG A 364 -15.03 4.43 14.34
N THR A 365 -13.81 4.50 13.84
CA THR A 365 -13.00 5.71 13.82
C THR A 365 -12.57 6.04 12.39
N HIS A 366 -12.56 7.33 12.07
CA HIS A 366 -11.89 7.84 10.89
C HIS A 366 -10.67 8.64 11.33
N GLY A 367 -9.46 8.25 10.87
CA GLY A 367 -8.21 8.88 11.28
C GLY A 367 -7.22 9.06 10.16
N SER A 368 -6.46 10.17 10.19
CA SER A 368 -5.36 10.40 9.26
C SER A 368 -4.16 11.10 9.89
N ASP A 369 -2.95 10.76 9.42
CA ASP A 369 -1.69 11.45 9.69
C ASP A 369 -1.49 11.76 11.18
N SER A 370 -1.63 10.76 12.05
CA SER A 370 -1.71 10.91 13.51
C SER A 370 -1.19 9.66 14.22
N GLU A 371 -0.99 9.78 15.54
CA GLU A 371 -0.44 8.71 16.37
C GLU A 371 -1.37 8.36 17.53
N ILE A 372 -1.55 7.08 17.77
CA ILE A 372 -2.30 6.50 18.90
C ILE A 372 -1.30 5.67 19.70
N GLY A 373 -1.03 6.10 20.93
CA GLY A 373 -0.05 5.47 21.81
C GLY A 373 -0.45 4.07 22.29
N PRO A 374 0.49 3.35 22.91
CA PRO A 374 0.25 1.99 23.41
C PRO A 374 -0.92 1.94 24.42
N ARG A 375 -1.74 0.88 24.32
CA ARG A 375 -2.89 0.63 25.22
C ARG A 375 -3.91 1.78 25.27
N ALA A 376 -3.85 2.73 24.33
CA ALA A 376 -4.84 3.78 24.21
C ALA A 376 -6.15 3.26 23.63
N THR A 377 -7.26 3.97 23.89
CA THR A 377 -8.58 3.61 23.39
C THR A 377 -9.21 4.75 22.60
N VAL A 378 -9.70 4.44 21.39
CA VAL A 378 -10.32 5.43 20.50
C VAL A 378 -11.69 4.92 20.04
N GLY A 379 -12.66 5.83 20.05
CA GLY A 379 -14.00 5.54 19.52
C GLY A 379 -15.06 5.24 20.59
N PRO A 380 -16.27 4.87 20.15
CA PRO A 380 -16.70 4.84 18.73
C PRO A 380 -17.06 6.23 18.19
N PHE A 381 -17.13 6.36 16.86
CA PHE A 381 -17.50 7.60 16.15
C PHE A 381 -16.55 8.76 16.45
N THR A 382 -15.26 8.48 16.41
CA THR A 382 -14.20 9.47 16.62
C THR A 382 -13.62 9.89 15.27
N PHE A 383 -13.35 11.20 15.11
CA PHE A 383 -12.67 11.74 13.96
C PHE A 383 -11.30 12.30 14.38
N ILE A 384 -10.22 11.65 13.90
CA ILE A 384 -8.84 12.06 14.19
C ILE A 384 -8.28 12.72 12.93
N ARG A 385 -8.02 14.01 13.01
CA ARG A 385 -7.44 14.82 11.95
C ARG A 385 -5.93 14.94 12.12
N PRO A 386 -5.20 15.31 11.05
CA PRO A 386 -3.74 15.37 11.04
C PRO A 386 -3.12 16.10 12.24
N GLY A 387 -1.98 15.59 12.69
CA GLY A 387 -1.18 16.19 13.75
C GLY A 387 -1.64 15.86 15.17
N THR A 388 -2.56 14.91 15.33
CA THR A 388 -3.00 14.46 16.66
C THR A 388 -2.09 13.36 17.19
N VAL A 389 -1.63 13.50 18.43
CA VAL A 389 -0.88 12.48 19.16
C VAL A 389 -1.62 12.18 20.47
N LEU A 390 -2.06 10.93 20.61
CA LEU A 390 -2.66 10.41 21.83
C LEU A 390 -1.63 9.57 22.58
N GLY A 391 -1.27 9.96 23.77
CA GLY A 391 -0.30 9.27 24.61
C GLY A 391 -0.74 7.89 25.08
N GLU A 392 0.19 7.14 25.67
CA GLU A 392 -0.04 5.82 26.23
C GLU A 392 -1.25 5.82 27.19
N ARG A 393 -2.11 4.78 27.11
CA ARG A 393 -3.34 4.65 27.91
C ARG A 393 -4.30 5.85 27.82
N GLY A 394 -4.08 6.73 26.85
CA GLY A 394 -4.97 7.86 26.58
C GLY A 394 -6.31 7.42 26.02
N LYS A 395 -7.31 8.31 26.06
CA LYS A 395 -8.64 8.02 25.53
C LYS A 395 -9.20 9.17 24.70
N LEU A 396 -9.61 8.87 23.47
CA LEU A 396 -10.54 9.67 22.69
C LEU A 396 -11.84 8.88 22.57
N GLY A 397 -12.90 9.34 23.22
CA GLY A 397 -14.16 8.59 23.29
C GLY A 397 -15.17 8.99 22.23
N GLY A 398 -16.45 8.63 22.43
CA GLY A 398 -17.49 8.78 21.43
C GLY A 398 -17.75 10.22 21.01
N PHE A 399 -17.88 10.42 19.69
CA PHE A 399 -18.17 11.71 19.05
C PHE A 399 -17.14 12.78 19.38
N VAL A 400 -15.87 12.41 19.49
CA VAL A 400 -14.76 13.33 19.66
C VAL A 400 -14.12 13.64 18.31
N GLU A 401 -13.92 14.91 18.02
CA GLU A 401 -13.07 15.37 16.93
C GLU A 401 -11.76 15.93 17.50
N ALA A 402 -10.62 15.38 17.08
CA ALA A 402 -9.29 15.84 17.48
C ALA A 402 -8.50 16.32 16.26
N LYS A 403 -7.79 17.45 16.38
CA LYS A 403 -6.97 18.04 15.31
C LYS A 403 -5.76 18.74 15.90
N ASN A 404 -4.56 18.41 15.39
CA ASN A 404 -3.33 19.07 15.86
C ASN A 404 -3.30 19.19 17.40
N ALA A 405 -3.57 18.06 18.06
CA ALA A 405 -3.73 17.97 19.52
C ALA A 405 -2.70 17.01 20.11
N GLN A 406 -1.97 17.47 21.12
CA GLN A 406 -1.03 16.65 21.87
C GLN A 406 -1.67 16.27 23.20
N ILE A 407 -2.00 14.99 23.37
CA ILE A 407 -2.73 14.49 24.55
C ILE A 407 -1.82 13.53 25.30
N GLY A 408 -1.42 13.91 26.50
CA GLY A 408 -0.47 13.18 27.34
C GLY A 408 -0.97 11.83 27.81
N ALA A 409 -0.04 11.02 28.33
CA ALA A 409 -0.31 9.67 28.80
C ALA A 409 -1.42 9.66 29.87
N GLY A 410 -2.32 8.68 29.81
CA GLY A 410 -3.43 8.52 30.74
C GLY A 410 -4.54 9.58 30.64
N SER A 411 -4.37 10.60 29.79
CA SER A 411 -5.36 11.66 29.64
C SER A 411 -6.55 11.23 28.79
N LYS A 412 -7.72 11.78 29.13
CA LYS A 412 -8.99 11.36 28.56
C LYS A 412 -9.81 12.53 28.03
N VAL A 413 -10.28 12.38 26.80
CA VAL A 413 -11.27 13.23 26.14
C VAL A 413 -12.47 12.34 25.77
N PRO A 414 -13.36 12.02 26.74
CA PRO A 414 -14.20 10.84 26.61
C PRO A 414 -15.48 11.01 25.78
N HIS A 415 -16.04 12.24 25.63
CA HIS A 415 -17.36 12.41 25.04
C HIS A 415 -17.57 13.75 24.34
N LEU A 416 -18.17 13.74 23.14
CA LEU A 416 -18.82 14.88 22.48
C LEU A 416 -17.94 16.17 22.46
N THR A 417 -16.66 16.05 22.23
CA THR A 417 -15.69 17.13 22.40
C THR A 417 -15.01 17.48 21.10
N TYR A 418 -14.86 18.77 20.79
CA TYR A 418 -13.89 19.25 19.83
C TYR A 418 -12.61 19.68 20.53
N ILE A 419 -11.49 19.04 20.19
CA ILE A 419 -10.15 19.41 20.67
C ILE A 419 -9.24 19.72 19.48
N GLY A 420 -8.94 21.00 19.28
CA GLY A 420 -8.13 21.49 18.18
C GLY A 420 -7.07 22.47 18.61
N ASP A 421 -5.86 22.36 18.04
CA ASP A 421 -4.70 23.21 18.34
C ASP A 421 -4.45 23.30 19.86
N ALA A 422 -4.27 22.13 20.50
CA ALA A 422 -4.23 22.03 21.96
C ALA A 422 -3.13 21.09 22.46
N THR A 423 -2.62 21.36 23.64
CA THR A 423 -1.79 20.44 24.41
C THR A 423 -2.50 20.12 25.73
N VAL A 424 -2.66 18.83 26.04
CA VAL A 424 -3.16 18.33 27.32
C VAL A 424 -2.07 17.50 27.97
N GLY A 425 -1.70 17.84 29.19
CA GLY A 425 -0.71 17.09 29.96
C GLY A 425 -1.17 15.69 30.32
N GLU A 426 -0.46 15.02 31.22
CA GLU A 426 -0.73 13.64 31.61
C GLU A 426 -1.88 13.53 32.61
N GLU A 427 -2.54 12.36 32.64
CA GLU A 427 -3.56 11.98 33.63
C GLU A 427 -4.70 13.02 33.78
N SER A 428 -4.96 13.84 32.78
CA SER A 428 -6.03 14.84 32.76
C SER A 428 -7.32 14.26 32.20
N ASN A 429 -8.48 14.82 32.61
CA ASN A 429 -9.79 14.41 32.13
C ASN A 429 -10.59 15.61 31.68
N ILE A 430 -10.88 15.68 30.40
CA ILE A 430 -11.70 16.73 29.79
C ILE A 430 -13.16 16.31 29.89
N GLY A 431 -14.00 17.17 30.48
CA GLY A 431 -15.42 16.91 30.66
C GLY A 431 -16.16 16.79 29.31
N ALA A 432 -17.31 16.11 29.32
CA ALA A 432 -18.14 15.92 28.15
C ALA A 432 -18.57 17.26 27.53
N SER A 433 -18.76 17.28 26.19
CA SER A 433 -19.21 18.47 25.43
C SER A 433 -18.29 19.69 25.56
N SER A 434 -17.03 19.49 25.91
CA SER A 434 -16.06 20.58 25.95
C SER A 434 -15.63 21.02 24.57
N VAL A 435 -15.34 22.30 24.38
CA VAL A 435 -14.90 22.86 23.11
C VAL A 435 -13.65 23.71 23.28
N PHE A 436 -12.61 23.39 22.55
CA PHE A 436 -11.41 24.21 22.42
C PHE A 436 -11.64 25.22 21.31
N VAL A 437 -12.03 26.43 21.67
CA VAL A 437 -12.35 27.52 20.73
C VAL A 437 -11.04 28.14 20.25
N ASN A 438 -10.48 27.54 19.23
CA ASN A 438 -9.13 27.82 18.71
C ASN A 438 -9.09 28.84 17.56
N TYR A 439 -10.23 29.35 17.09
CA TYR A 439 -10.31 30.26 15.94
C TYR A 439 -11.07 31.53 16.28
N ASP A 440 -10.44 32.70 16.08
CA ASP A 440 -11.02 34.03 16.39
C ASP A 440 -11.72 34.68 15.18
N GLY A 441 -11.83 34.00 14.08
CA GLY A 441 -12.36 34.50 12.79
C GLY A 441 -11.27 34.86 11.78
N VAL A 442 -10.01 34.99 12.22
CA VAL A 442 -8.84 35.32 11.39
C VAL A 442 -7.69 34.35 11.64
N ASN A 443 -7.30 34.17 12.91
CA ASN A 443 -6.15 33.38 13.32
C ASN A 443 -6.57 32.17 14.18
N LYS A 444 -5.68 31.18 14.22
CA LYS A 444 -5.80 30.05 15.15
C LYS A 444 -4.89 30.28 16.34
N HIS A 445 -5.38 29.90 17.51
CA HIS A 445 -4.71 30.03 18.77
C HIS A 445 -4.61 28.70 19.49
N HIS A 446 -3.62 28.55 20.35
CA HIS A 446 -3.34 27.31 21.05
C HIS A 446 -3.87 27.36 22.48
N THR A 447 -4.40 26.23 22.96
CA THR A 447 -4.79 26.02 24.36
C THR A 447 -3.84 25.05 25.04
N THR A 448 -3.36 25.39 26.23
CA THR A 448 -2.56 24.46 27.03
C THR A 448 -3.33 24.07 28.28
N VAL A 449 -3.52 22.77 28.49
CA VAL A 449 -4.08 22.18 29.70
C VAL A 449 -2.99 21.35 30.35
N GLY A 450 -2.69 21.58 31.59
CA GLY A 450 -1.65 20.90 32.36
C GLY A 450 -2.00 19.44 32.67
N SER A 451 -1.20 18.85 33.56
CA SER A 451 -1.37 17.47 34.03
C SER A 451 -2.35 17.40 35.21
N HIS A 452 -3.02 16.23 35.35
CA HIS A 452 -3.98 15.97 36.45
C HIS A 452 -5.16 16.96 36.52
N VAL A 453 -5.45 17.69 35.43
CA VAL A 453 -6.58 18.63 35.34
C VAL A 453 -7.90 17.84 35.23
N ARG A 454 -8.95 18.34 35.86
CA ARG A 454 -10.30 17.79 35.76
C ARG A 454 -11.27 18.90 35.37
N THR A 455 -11.77 18.88 34.12
CA THR A 455 -12.76 19.88 33.70
C THR A 455 -14.17 19.34 33.82
N GLY A 456 -15.10 20.21 34.20
CA GLY A 456 -16.52 19.91 34.18
C GLY A 456 -17.04 19.76 32.74
N SER A 457 -18.23 19.17 32.55
CA SER A 457 -18.91 19.13 31.27
C SER A 457 -19.22 20.52 30.73
N ASP A 458 -19.33 20.66 29.40
CA ASP A 458 -19.61 21.93 28.72
C ASP A 458 -18.57 23.05 29.03
N THR A 459 -17.31 22.68 29.26
CA THR A 459 -16.24 23.68 29.43
C THR A 459 -15.80 24.21 28.06
N MET A 460 -15.82 25.55 27.89
CA MET A 460 -15.31 26.24 26.71
C MET A 460 -13.94 26.85 27.01
N PHE A 461 -12.92 26.46 26.23
CA PHE A 461 -11.57 27.06 26.34
C PHE A 461 -11.42 28.10 25.22
N ILE A 462 -11.45 29.37 25.55
CA ILE A 462 -11.28 30.48 24.58
C ILE A 462 -9.79 30.73 24.41
N ALA A 463 -9.22 30.12 23.40
CA ALA A 463 -7.77 30.24 23.14
C ALA A 463 -7.35 31.67 22.72
N PRO A 464 -6.14 32.12 23.13
CA PRO A 464 -5.15 31.36 23.87
C PRO A 464 -5.42 31.40 25.40
N VAL A 465 -5.40 30.21 26.04
CA VAL A 465 -5.47 30.10 27.50
C VAL A 465 -4.62 28.94 28.00
N THR A 466 -4.13 29.07 29.25
CA THR A 466 -3.40 28.01 29.95
C THR A 466 -4.18 27.61 31.20
N VAL A 467 -4.42 26.30 31.37
CA VAL A 467 -4.98 25.71 32.59
C VAL A 467 -3.87 24.96 33.30
N GLY A 468 -3.49 25.42 34.47
CA GLY A 468 -2.37 24.89 35.24
C GLY A 468 -2.62 23.49 35.80
N ASP A 469 -1.55 22.79 36.17
CA ASP A 469 -1.59 21.43 36.71
C ASP A 469 -2.55 21.30 37.91
N GLY A 470 -3.30 20.19 37.93
CA GLY A 470 -4.22 19.89 39.02
C GLY A 470 -5.41 20.84 39.12
N ALA A 471 -5.61 21.76 38.19
CA ALA A 471 -6.76 22.67 38.20
C ALA A 471 -8.06 21.94 37.85
N TYR A 472 -9.16 22.52 38.26
CA TYR A 472 -10.53 22.05 38.00
C TYR A 472 -11.35 23.14 37.32
N SER A 473 -12.38 22.76 36.57
CA SER A 473 -13.45 23.66 36.19
C SER A 473 -14.82 23.14 36.62
N GLY A 474 -15.73 24.02 36.96
CA GLY A 474 -17.14 23.69 37.12
C GLY A 474 -17.80 23.39 35.76
N ALA A 475 -18.92 22.65 35.74
CA ALA A 475 -19.70 22.44 34.54
C ALA A 475 -20.22 23.78 33.97
N GLY A 476 -20.25 23.89 32.62
CA GLY A 476 -20.68 25.10 31.94
C GLY A 476 -19.71 26.28 32.03
N THR A 477 -18.46 26.05 32.43
CA THR A 477 -17.46 27.12 32.58
C THR A 477 -16.92 27.56 31.23
N VAL A 478 -16.85 28.88 31.02
CA VAL A 478 -16.17 29.52 29.89
C VAL A 478 -14.87 30.13 30.38
N ILE A 479 -13.75 29.46 30.05
CA ILE A 479 -12.39 29.88 30.42
C ILE A 479 -11.88 30.88 29.38
N ARG A 480 -11.64 32.13 29.79
CA ARG A 480 -11.14 33.24 28.96
C ARG A 480 -9.79 33.80 29.45
N GLU A 481 -9.38 33.41 30.63
CA GLU A 481 -8.14 33.80 31.26
C GLU A 481 -7.44 32.57 31.81
N ASP A 482 -6.14 32.66 32.01
CA ASP A 482 -5.34 31.56 32.54
C ASP A 482 -5.83 31.12 33.92
N VAL A 483 -5.88 29.79 34.10
CA VAL A 483 -6.28 29.19 35.39
C VAL A 483 -5.02 28.75 36.13
N PRO A 484 -4.73 29.30 37.31
CA PRO A 484 -3.55 28.88 38.06
C PRO A 484 -3.57 27.40 38.46
N PRO A 485 -2.41 26.78 38.70
CA PRO A 485 -2.33 25.40 39.18
C PRO A 485 -3.18 25.19 40.44
N GLY A 486 -3.93 24.08 40.50
CA GLY A 486 -4.79 23.70 41.61
C GLY A 486 -6.02 24.59 41.84
N ALA A 487 -6.28 25.58 40.98
CA ALA A 487 -7.44 26.45 41.11
C ALA A 487 -8.73 25.79 40.57
N LEU A 488 -9.87 26.25 41.06
CA LEU A 488 -11.19 25.94 40.54
C LEU A 488 -11.72 27.12 39.71
N ALA A 489 -11.82 26.94 38.40
CA ALA A 489 -12.42 27.92 37.49
C ALA A 489 -13.94 27.73 37.41
N ILE A 490 -14.68 28.82 37.62
CA ILE A 490 -16.15 28.91 37.48
C ILE A 490 -16.53 30.22 36.83
N SER A 491 -17.39 30.19 35.81
CA SER A 491 -17.87 31.40 35.12
C SER A 491 -19.37 31.65 35.25
N GLY A 492 -20.13 30.76 35.90
CA GLY A 492 -21.57 30.86 36.07
C GLY A 492 -22.00 31.46 37.42
N GLY A 493 -23.08 32.21 37.44
CA GLY A 493 -23.73 32.63 38.68
C GLY A 493 -24.47 31.49 39.38
N ARG A 494 -24.91 31.70 40.63
CA ARG A 494 -25.76 30.73 41.34
C ARG A 494 -27.05 30.44 40.55
N GLN A 495 -27.46 29.20 40.49
CA GLN A 495 -28.78 28.82 39.97
C GLN A 495 -29.88 29.55 40.73
N ARG A 496 -30.82 30.10 40.00
CA ARG A 496 -32.04 30.68 40.55
C ARG A 496 -33.23 29.96 39.92
N ASN A 497 -34.10 29.41 40.76
CA ASN A 497 -35.37 28.88 40.33
C ASN A 497 -36.41 30.01 40.37
N ILE A 498 -37.13 30.21 39.29
CA ILE A 498 -38.25 31.14 39.20
C ILE A 498 -39.50 30.27 39.28
N GLU A 499 -39.99 30.11 40.48
CA GLU A 499 -41.20 29.33 40.73
C GLU A 499 -42.41 29.95 40.04
N GLY A 500 -43.29 29.14 39.58
CA GLY A 500 -44.49 29.57 38.85
C GLY A 500 -44.24 30.17 37.44
N TRP A 501 -42.99 30.10 36.92
CA TRP A 501 -42.66 30.75 35.64
C TRP A 501 -43.49 30.22 34.46
N VAL A 502 -43.70 28.90 34.39
CA VAL A 502 -44.46 28.28 33.29
C VAL A 502 -45.92 28.69 33.37
N GLN A 503 -46.53 28.68 34.56
CA GLN A 503 -47.89 29.11 34.79
C GLN A 503 -48.08 30.58 34.42
N ALA A 504 -47.12 31.44 34.83
CA ALA A 504 -47.21 32.89 34.57
C ALA A 504 -46.95 33.26 33.10
N LYS A 505 -46.03 32.57 32.42
CA LYS A 505 -45.56 32.93 31.06
C LYS A 505 -46.20 32.08 29.95
N ARG A 506 -46.73 30.91 30.27
CA ARG A 506 -47.32 29.96 29.32
C ARG A 506 -48.56 29.27 29.87
N PRO A 507 -49.54 30.04 30.36
CA PRO A 507 -50.75 29.48 30.96
C PRO A 507 -51.53 28.63 29.96
N GLY A 508 -52.19 27.56 30.43
CA GLY A 508 -52.99 26.67 29.63
C GLY A 508 -52.25 25.70 28.72
N THR A 509 -50.89 25.72 28.69
CA THR A 509 -50.10 24.72 27.98
C THR A 509 -50.06 23.40 28.73
N PRO A 510 -49.80 22.26 28.06
CA PRO A 510 -49.63 20.97 28.75
C PRO A 510 -48.60 21.01 29.85
N ALA A 511 -47.50 21.78 29.68
CA ALA A 511 -46.49 21.97 30.71
C ALA A 511 -46.99 22.74 31.95
N ALA A 512 -47.81 23.76 31.76
CA ALA A 512 -48.41 24.50 32.87
C ALA A 512 -49.43 23.63 33.65
N LEU A 513 -50.26 22.87 32.97
CA LEU A 513 -51.22 21.96 33.59
C LEU A 513 -50.51 20.83 34.34
N ALA A 514 -49.44 20.25 33.78
CA ALA A 514 -48.62 19.23 34.45
C ALA A 514 -47.95 19.79 35.71
N ALA A 515 -47.42 21.02 35.67
CA ALA A 515 -46.84 21.67 36.81
C ALA A 515 -47.86 21.99 37.91
N GLU A 516 -49.08 22.43 37.55
CA GLU A 516 -50.17 22.65 38.47
C GLU A 516 -50.63 21.38 39.17
N GLU A 517 -50.73 20.28 38.44
CA GLU A 517 -51.07 18.97 38.98
C GLU A 517 -50.00 18.45 39.93
N ALA A 518 -48.70 18.57 39.53
CA ALA A 518 -47.57 18.17 40.39
C ALA A 518 -47.49 18.96 41.68
N LEU A 519 -47.83 20.26 41.67
CA LEU A 519 -47.87 21.11 42.87
C LEU A 519 -49.07 20.80 43.79
N LYS A 520 -50.16 20.24 43.27
CA LYS A 520 -51.32 19.78 44.11
C LYS A 520 -51.01 18.50 44.85
N ASN A 521 -50.05 17.70 44.37
CA ASN A 521 -49.66 16.41 44.95
C ASN A 521 -48.46 16.47 45.88
N GLN A 522 -47.86 17.66 46.08
CA GLN A 522 -46.87 17.98 47.12
C GLN A 522 -47.53 18.54 48.36
#